data_92e8f71bfbf2eaef47f8495ee84b09bf
#
_entry.id   92e8f71bfbf2eaef47f8495ee84b09bf
#
_cell.length_a   1.000
_cell.length_b   1.000
_cell.length_c   1.000
_cell.angle_alpha   90.00
_cell.angle_beta   90.00
_cell.angle_gamma   90.00
#
_symmetry.space_group_name_H-M   'P 1'
#
loop_
_entity.id
_entity.type
_entity.pdbx_description
1 polymer ?
#
loop_
_entity_poly.entity_id
_entity_poly.type
_entity_poly.pdbx_seq_one_letter_code
_entity_poly.pdbx_strand_id
1 'polypeptide(L)'
;LKLTMLYHKTKKELKKVKIDKPKDCLKVGIIGELYTSMEPFSNYELEKLLASFNIEIKRFTNLSYLLWQKKLMEKYIKFKVRKYCKYKLGADGLDNVYRVYWLKKHKYDGIIHIKPTGCTPEIGAMPIIMNIAKDNKMPIIFLSFDEQTGIEGLNTRIEAFYDLLKFKKEDKDGSISRN
;
A
#
# COMPACT_ATOMS: atom_id res chain seq x y z
N LEU A 1 24.99 -2.49 18.54
CA LEU A 1 25.92 -3.11 17.57
C LEU A 1 25.45 -4.50 17.13
N LYS A 2 25.15 -5.44 18.06
CA LYS A 2 24.70 -6.82 17.71
C LYS A 2 23.40 -6.84 16.87
N LEU A 3 22.41 -6.01 17.20
CA LEU A 3 21.13 -5.97 16.49
C LEU A 3 21.30 -5.46 15.04
N THR A 4 22.13 -4.45 14.82
CA THR A 4 22.42 -3.92 13.50
C THR A 4 23.16 -4.94 12.63
N MET A 5 24.13 -5.65 13.21
CA MET A 5 24.82 -6.75 12.52
C MET A 5 23.87 -7.88 12.13
N LEU A 6 22.99 -8.28 13.05
CA LEU A 6 21.97 -9.30 12.78
C LEU A 6 21.04 -8.88 11.66
N TYR A 7 20.55 -7.64 11.68
CA TYR A 7 19.72 -7.08 10.61
C TYR A 7 20.40 -7.17 9.23
N HIS A 8 21.66 -6.75 9.14
CA HIS A 8 22.39 -6.80 7.87
C HIS A 8 22.65 -8.24 7.41
N LYS A 9 22.98 -9.16 8.34
CA LYS A 9 23.15 -10.57 8.05
C LYS A 9 21.86 -11.19 7.51
N THR A 10 20.73 -11.03 8.22
CA THR A 10 19.43 -11.55 7.80
C THR A 10 19.01 -10.98 6.45
N LYS A 11 19.19 -9.68 6.22
CA LYS A 11 18.90 -9.04 4.93
C LYS A 11 19.74 -9.63 3.79
N LYS A 12 21.01 -9.99 4.06
CA LYS A 12 21.89 -10.64 3.07
C LYS A 12 21.41 -12.07 2.76
N GLU A 13 21.00 -12.83 3.77
CA GLU A 13 20.45 -14.18 3.59
C GLU A 13 19.13 -14.16 2.80
N LEU A 14 18.22 -13.26 3.15
CA LEU A 14 16.95 -13.09 2.41
C LEU A 14 17.14 -12.74 0.94
N LYS A 15 18.21 -12.01 0.60
CA LYS A 15 18.51 -11.70 -0.82
C LYS A 15 18.96 -12.92 -1.64
N LYS A 16 19.36 -14.03 -0.98
CA LYS A 16 19.73 -15.26 -1.66
C LYS A 16 18.54 -16.13 -2.04
N VAL A 17 17.37 -15.86 -1.48
CA VAL A 17 16.14 -16.58 -1.80
C VAL A 17 15.81 -16.32 -3.27
N LYS A 18 15.71 -17.39 -4.05
CA LYS A 18 15.28 -17.30 -5.45
C LYS A 18 13.81 -16.90 -5.49
N ILE A 19 13.54 -15.85 -6.26
CA ILE A 19 12.18 -15.35 -6.49
C ILE A 19 11.83 -15.66 -7.94
N ASP A 20 10.81 -16.48 -8.14
CA ASP A 20 10.20 -16.71 -9.44
C ASP A 20 9.03 -15.72 -9.60
N LYS A 21 9.34 -14.58 -10.18
CA LYS A 21 8.39 -13.49 -10.34
C LYS A 21 7.86 -13.47 -11.76
N PRO A 22 6.51 -13.50 -11.95
CA PRO A 22 5.94 -13.36 -13.27
C PRO A 22 6.39 -12.08 -13.97
N LYS A 23 6.66 -12.16 -15.26
CA LYS A 23 6.90 -10.98 -16.10
C LYS A 23 5.59 -10.19 -16.20
N ASP A 24 5.69 -8.88 -16.20
CA ASP A 24 4.54 -7.96 -16.39
C ASP A 24 3.42 -8.01 -15.32
N CYS A 25 3.75 -8.46 -14.09
CA CYS A 25 2.80 -8.41 -12.99
C CYS A 25 2.38 -6.97 -12.66
N LEU A 26 1.11 -6.80 -12.23
CA LEU A 26 0.63 -5.55 -11.67
C LEU A 26 1.34 -5.25 -10.35
N LYS A 27 1.59 -3.97 -10.08
CA LYS A 27 2.27 -3.51 -8.86
C LYS A 27 1.31 -2.72 -7.99
N VAL A 28 1.05 -3.21 -6.79
CA VAL A 28 0.12 -2.59 -5.85
C VAL A 28 0.82 -2.25 -4.54
N GLY A 29 0.57 -1.04 -4.05
CA GLY A 29 1.00 -0.62 -2.72
C GLY A 29 -0.08 -0.87 -1.69
N ILE A 30 0.26 -1.51 -0.56
CA ILE A 30 -0.61 -1.60 0.62
C ILE A 30 -0.18 -0.52 1.60
N ILE A 31 -1.11 0.36 1.96
CA ILE A 31 -0.95 1.41 2.96
C ILE A 31 -2.10 1.32 3.97
N GLY A 32 -1.97 1.96 5.11
CA GLY A 32 -3.04 1.98 6.11
C GLY A 32 -2.53 1.82 7.52
N GLU A 33 -3.41 1.35 8.39
CA GLU A 33 -3.17 1.21 9.82
C GLU A 33 -2.15 0.08 10.08
N LEU A 34 -1.31 0.31 11.09
CA LEU A 34 -0.16 -0.51 11.43
C LEU A 34 -0.51 -1.99 11.68
N TYR A 35 -1.40 -2.26 12.63
CA TYR A 35 -1.73 -3.61 13.04
C TYR A 35 -2.43 -4.37 11.91
N THR A 36 -3.43 -3.75 11.29
CA THR A 36 -4.14 -4.32 10.14
C THR A 36 -3.20 -4.63 8.97
N SER A 37 -2.15 -3.81 8.79
CA SER A 37 -1.17 -4.05 7.72
C SER A 37 -0.17 -5.16 8.04
N MET A 38 0.11 -5.42 9.33
CA MET A 38 1.15 -6.37 9.74
C MET A 38 0.63 -7.75 10.11
N GLU A 39 -0.61 -7.82 10.58
CA GLU A 39 -1.23 -9.06 11.08
C GLU A 39 -2.13 -9.68 10.00
N PRO A 40 -1.72 -10.80 9.37
CA PRO A 40 -2.48 -11.42 8.29
C PRO A 40 -3.88 -11.85 8.70
N PHE A 41 -4.07 -12.28 9.94
CA PHE A 41 -5.39 -12.67 10.45
C PHE A 41 -6.37 -11.48 10.44
N SER A 42 -5.91 -10.28 10.81
CA SER A 42 -6.74 -9.07 10.89
C SER A 42 -7.18 -8.54 9.52
N ASN A 43 -6.48 -8.91 8.45
CA ASN A 43 -6.78 -8.48 7.09
C ASN A 43 -7.17 -9.64 6.13
N TYR A 44 -7.55 -10.79 6.70
CA TYR A 44 -7.98 -11.99 5.95
C TYR A 44 -6.94 -12.47 4.93
N GLU A 45 -5.67 -12.50 5.32
CA GLU A 45 -4.55 -12.91 4.47
C GLU A 45 -4.50 -12.16 3.12
N LEU A 46 -4.80 -10.86 3.12
CA LEU A 46 -4.90 -10.03 1.93
C LEU A 46 -3.69 -10.17 0.99
N GLU A 47 -2.46 -10.22 1.54
CA GLU A 47 -1.26 -10.38 0.71
C GLU A 47 -1.25 -11.72 -0.04
N LYS A 48 -1.74 -12.79 0.59
CA LYS A 48 -1.86 -14.11 -0.04
C LYS A 48 -2.92 -14.10 -1.15
N LEU A 49 -4.05 -13.45 -0.91
CA LEU A 49 -5.09 -13.26 -1.92
C LEU A 49 -4.55 -12.47 -3.13
N LEU A 50 -3.84 -11.37 -2.91
CA LEU A 50 -3.24 -10.59 -3.99
C LEU A 50 -2.16 -11.38 -4.76
N ALA A 51 -1.38 -12.21 -4.07
CA ALA A 51 -0.39 -13.06 -4.69
C ALA A 51 -1.02 -14.11 -5.63
N SER A 52 -2.23 -14.63 -5.32
CA SER A 52 -2.96 -15.54 -6.21
C SER A 52 -3.35 -14.90 -7.55
N PHE A 53 -3.48 -13.58 -7.61
CA PHE A 53 -3.67 -12.80 -8.83
C PHE A 53 -2.36 -12.38 -9.52
N ASN A 54 -1.21 -12.91 -9.09
CA ASN A 54 0.12 -12.53 -9.59
C ASN A 54 0.41 -11.02 -9.44
N ILE A 55 -0.05 -10.39 -8.35
CA ILE A 55 0.22 -8.98 -8.06
C ILE A 55 1.50 -8.86 -7.24
N GLU A 56 2.41 -8.00 -7.68
CA GLU A 56 3.56 -7.57 -6.88
C GLU A 56 3.12 -6.59 -5.80
N ILE A 57 3.41 -6.91 -4.54
CA ILE A 57 2.96 -6.14 -3.40
C ILE A 57 4.11 -5.33 -2.80
N LYS A 58 3.84 -4.07 -2.49
CA LYS A 58 4.71 -3.23 -1.66
C LYS A 58 3.99 -2.83 -0.39
N ARG A 59 4.43 -3.38 0.73
CA ARG A 59 4.06 -2.92 2.08
C ARG A 59 5.18 -2.06 2.66
N PHE A 60 4.84 -0.95 3.28
CA PHE A 60 5.81 0.00 3.84
C PHE A 60 6.07 -0.25 5.33
N THR A 61 5.05 -0.70 6.02
CA THR A 61 5.11 -0.85 7.47
C THR A 61 5.90 -2.11 7.83
N ASN A 62 6.98 -1.90 8.56
CA ASN A 62 7.81 -2.95 9.12
C ASN A 62 8.50 -2.43 10.38
N LEU A 63 9.01 -3.32 11.21
CA LEU A 63 9.64 -2.99 12.49
C LEU A 63 10.83 -2.04 12.33
N SER A 64 11.66 -2.22 11.30
CA SER A 64 12.81 -1.35 11.04
C SER A 64 12.40 0.08 10.72
N TYR A 65 11.31 0.25 9.96
CA TYR A 65 10.74 1.56 9.68
C TYR A 65 10.29 2.25 10.96
N LEU A 66 9.54 1.54 11.81
CA LEU A 66 9.01 2.09 13.05
C LEU A 66 10.10 2.52 14.04
N LEU A 67 11.14 1.71 14.19
CA LEU A 67 12.20 1.95 15.19
C LEU A 67 13.18 3.03 14.78
N TRP A 68 13.54 3.11 13.49
CA TRP A 68 14.65 3.98 13.06
C TRP A 68 14.29 5.02 12.02
N GLN A 69 13.40 4.71 11.09
CA GLN A 69 13.19 5.59 9.93
C GLN A 69 12.07 6.62 10.15
N LYS A 70 11.00 6.28 10.85
CA LYS A 70 9.80 7.12 10.99
C LYS A 70 10.14 8.51 11.51
N LYS A 71 10.86 8.60 12.62
CA LYS A 71 11.23 9.87 13.26
C LYS A 71 12.15 10.71 12.38
N LEU A 72 13.13 10.08 11.72
CA LEU A 72 14.09 10.76 10.85
C LEU A 72 13.41 11.33 9.59
N MET A 73 12.41 10.64 9.07
CA MET A 73 11.72 11.04 7.84
C MET A 73 10.59 12.05 8.06
N GLU A 74 10.13 12.29 9.28
CA GLU A 74 8.95 13.12 9.56
C GLU A 74 9.02 14.52 8.91
N LYS A 75 10.15 15.23 9.05
CA LYS A 75 10.34 16.56 8.45
C LYS A 75 10.30 16.51 6.92
N TYR A 76 10.92 15.51 6.33
CA TYR A 76 10.94 15.29 4.89
C TYR A 76 9.54 14.97 4.36
N ILE A 77 8.81 14.10 5.03
CA ILE A 77 7.44 13.73 4.69
C ILE A 77 6.53 14.96 4.70
N LYS A 78 6.55 15.75 5.79
CA LYS A 78 5.79 17.00 5.88
C LYS A 78 6.08 17.97 4.73
N PHE A 79 7.34 18.13 4.38
CA PHE A 79 7.72 18.99 3.25
C PHE A 79 7.13 18.48 1.92
N LYS A 80 7.19 17.17 1.67
CA LYS A 80 6.72 16.57 0.41
C LYS A 80 5.21 16.64 0.24
N VAL A 81 4.45 16.46 1.33
CA VAL A 81 2.99 16.42 1.25
C VAL A 81 2.32 17.76 1.56
N ARG A 82 3.08 18.84 1.83
CA ARG A 82 2.56 20.15 2.24
C ARG A 82 1.50 20.76 1.31
N LYS A 83 1.52 20.40 0.03
CA LYS A 83 0.51 20.83 -0.95
C LYS A 83 -0.88 20.28 -0.60
N TYR A 84 -0.94 19.05 -0.08
CA TYR A 84 -2.18 18.33 0.19
C TYR A 84 -2.54 18.30 1.68
N CYS A 85 -1.53 18.29 2.55
CA CYS A 85 -1.72 18.21 3.99
C CYS A 85 -0.85 19.24 4.71
N LYS A 86 -1.50 20.26 5.28
CA LYS A 86 -0.83 21.33 6.06
C LYS A 86 -0.69 20.97 7.54
N TYR A 87 -1.53 20.08 8.03
CA TYR A 87 -1.64 19.73 9.43
C TYR A 87 -0.99 18.36 9.70
N LYS A 88 -0.65 18.14 10.96
CA LYS A 88 -0.14 16.83 11.41
C LYS A 88 -1.33 15.88 11.59
N LEU A 89 -1.31 14.77 10.90
CA LEU A 89 -2.19 13.65 11.14
C LEU A 89 -1.57 12.72 12.19
N GLY A 90 -2.41 12.13 13.03
CA GLY A 90 -1.98 11.18 14.05
C GLY A 90 -1.46 9.86 13.46
N ALA A 91 -0.82 9.06 14.28
CA ALA A 91 -0.31 7.71 13.98
C ALA A 91 0.41 7.62 12.62
N ASP A 92 -0.12 6.83 11.68
CA ASP A 92 0.45 6.61 10.35
C ASP A 92 -0.23 7.43 9.24
N GLY A 93 -1.27 8.22 9.56
CA GLY A 93 -2.04 8.95 8.56
C GLY A 93 -1.19 9.84 7.64
N LEU A 94 -0.25 10.62 8.21
CA LEU A 94 0.64 11.47 7.41
C LEU A 94 1.62 10.64 6.57
N ASP A 95 2.12 9.53 7.12
CA ASP A 95 3.00 8.61 6.41
C ASP A 95 2.27 7.99 5.22
N ASN A 96 0.99 7.61 5.40
CA ASN A 96 0.17 7.04 4.33
C ASN A 96 -0.12 8.05 3.22
N VAL A 97 -0.35 9.32 3.55
CA VAL A 97 -0.44 10.39 2.54
C VAL A 97 0.86 10.48 1.71
N TYR A 98 2.02 10.42 2.34
CA TYR A 98 3.31 10.42 1.64
C TYR A 98 3.52 9.15 0.80
N ARG A 99 3.12 7.99 1.29
CA ARG A 99 3.25 6.70 0.59
C ARG A 99 2.50 6.68 -0.74
N VAL A 100 1.33 7.33 -0.81
CA VAL A 100 0.60 7.51 -2.09
C VAL A 100 1.43 8.27 -3.10
N TYR A 101 2.03 9.38 -2.69
CA TYR A 101 2.94 10.15 -3.55
C TYR A 101 4.14 9.32 -4.00
N TRP A 102 4.73 8.55 -3.07
CA TRP A 102 5.86 7.68 -3.35
C TRP A 102 5.50 6.59 -4.36
N LEU A 103 4.38 5.90 -4.17
CA LEU A 103 3.90 4.84 -5.05
C LEU A 103 3.69 5.35 -6.47
N LYS A 104 3.11 6.53 -6.62
CA LYS A 104 2.95 7.18 -7.93
C LYS A 104 4.29 7.44 -8.59
N LYS A 105 5.25 8.01 -7.86
CA LYS A 105 6.59 8.29 -8.39
C LYS A 105 7.30 7.03 -8.86
N HIS A 106 7.06 5.89 -8.22
CA HIS A 106 7.66 4.60 -8.55
C HIS A 106 6.81 3.75 -9.51
N LYS A 107 5.81 4.36 -10.17
CA LYS A 107 4.99 3.74 -11.22
C LYS A 107 4.26 2.48 -10.77
N TYR A 108 3.70 2.49 -9.56
CA TYR A 108 2.76 1.46 -9.12
C TYR A 108 1.43 1.64 -9.85
N ASP A 109 0.74 0.52 -10.09
CA ASP A 109 -0.50 0.49 -10.86
C ASP A 109 -1.72 0.84 -10.01
N GLY A 110 -1.69 0.52 -8.71
CA GLY A 110 -2.78 0.80 -7.80
C GLY A 110 -2.38 0.82 -6.33
N ILE A 111 -3.34 1.19 -5.49
CA ILE A 111 -3.18 1.31 -4.04
C ILE A 111 -4.35 0.62 -3.35
N ILE A 112 -4.04 -0.13 -2.30
CA ILE A 112 -5.01 -0.66 -1.35
C ILE A 112 -4.76 0.01 -0.01
N HIS A 113 -5.74 0.77 0.47
CA HIS A 113 -5.72 1.37 1.80
C HIS A 113 -6.53 0.51 2.76
N ILE A 114 -5.90 0.06 3.84
CA ILE A 114 -6.52 -0.85 4.82
C ILE A 114 -6.54 -0.24 6.22
N LYS A 115 -7.63 -0.44 6.94
CA LYS A 115 -7.80 0.05 8.31
C LYS A 115 -8.89 -0.70 9.07
N PRO A 116 -8.88 -0.74 10.40
CA PRO A 116 -10.08 -1.08 11.15
C PRO A 116 -11.13 0.02 11.00
N THR A 117 -12.41 -0.33 11.10
CA THR A 117 -13.53 0.60 10.80
C THR A 117 -13.43 1.92 11.55
N GLY A 118 -13.07 1.92 12.84
CA GLY A 118 -13.02 3.10 13.70
C GLY A 118 -11.69 3.87 13.74
N CYS A 119 -10.72 3.59 12.86
CA CYS A 119 -9.39 4.22 12.92
C CYS A 119 -9.43 5.71 12.52
N THR A 120 -9.52 6.61 13.49
CA THR A 120 -9.62 8.06 13.29
C THR A 120 -8.47 8.65 12.46
N PRO A 121 -7.17 8.32 12.71
CA PRO A 121 -6.08 8.85 11.89
C PRO A 121 -6.20 8.49 10.41
N GLU A 122 -6.61 7.27 10.10
CA GLU A 122 -6.80 6.82 8.72
C GLU A 122 -8.04 7.43 8.08
N ILE A 123 -9.13 7.60 8.85
CA ILE A 123 -10.34 8.31 8.38
C ILE A 123 -9.97 9.75 7.98
N GLY A 124 -9.17 10.44 8.80
CA GLY A 124 -8.69 11.78 8.48
C GLY A 124 -7.74 11.83 7.28
N ALA A 125 -6.98 10.77 7.02
CA ALA A 125 -6.08 10.68 5.87
C ALA A 125 -6.80 10.38 4.55
N MET A 126 -7.91 9.65 4.59
CA MET A 126 -8.64 9.19 3.38
C MET A 126 -8.97 10.29 2.38
N PRO A 127 -9.60 11.44 2.74
CA PRO A 127 -9.94 12.48 1.77
C PRO A 127 -8.68 13.08 1.11
N ILE A 128 -7.58 13.19 1.84
CA ILE A 128 -6.31 13.69 1.33
C ILE A 128 -5.72 12.68 0.34
N ILE A 129 -5.71 11.42 0.70
CA ILE A 129 -5.25 10.30 -0.13
C ILE A 129 -6.08 10.23 -1.42
N MET A 130 -7.41 10.37 -1.33
CA MET A 130 -8.31 10.40 -2.49
C MET A 130 -7.99 11.55 -3.44
N ASN A 131 -7.73 12.75 -2.93
CA ASN A 131 -7.35 13.91 -3.75
C ASN A 131 -6.03 13.65 -4.49
N ILE A 132 -5.00 13.12 -3.80
CA ILE A 132 -3.72 12.79 -4.44
C ILE A 132 -3.91 11.70 -5.50
N ALA A 133 -4.69 10.66 -5.20
CA ALA A 133 -4.97 9.57 -6.13
C ALA A 133 -5.70 10.07 -7.38
N LYS A 134 -6.72 10.93 -7.20
CA LYS A 134 -7.47 11.56 -8.30
C LYS A 134 -6.58 12.43 -9.17
N ASP A 135 -5.80 13.36 -8.58
CA ASP A 135 -4.90 14.25 -9.32
C ASP A 135 -3.86 13.48 -10.15
N ASN A 136 -3.50 12.30 -9.68
CA ASN A 136 -2.51 11.45 -10.33
C ASN A 136 -3.12 10.31 -11.16
N LYS A 137 -4.45 10.25 -11.30
CA LYS A 137 -5.16 9.16 -11.98
C LYS A 137 -4.74 7.76 -11.46
N MET A 138 -4.47 7.63 -10.15
CA MET A 138 -4.04 6.39 -9.51
C MET A 138 -5.27 5.64 -8.97
N PRO A 139 -5.55 4.42 -9.43
CA PRO A 139 -6.59 3.60 -8.82
C PRO A 139 -6.32 3.33 -7.35
N ILE A 140 -7.34 3.48 -6.53
CA ILE A 140 -7.27 3.18 -5.11
C ILE A 140 -8.56 2.52 -4.63
N ILE A 141 -8.42 1.53 -3.77
CA ILE A 141 -9.53 0.93 -3.04
C ILE A 141 -9.29 1.09 -1.54
N PHE A 142 -10.36 1.40 -0.81
CA PHE A 142 -10.36 1.52 0.65
C PHE A 142 -11.07 0.31 1.25
N LEU A 143 -10.38 -0.44 2.09
CA LEU A 143 -10.90 -1.60 2.80
C LEU A 143 -10.92 -1.30 4.30
N SER A 144 -12.10 -1.43 4.90
CA SER A 144 -12.27 -1.35 6.35
C SER A 144 -12.58 -2.74 6.87
N PHE A 145 -11.96 -3.10 7.97
CA PHE A 145 -12.08 -4.39 8.61
C PHE A 145 -12.76 -4.24 9.98
N ASP A 146 -13.73 -5.09 10.24
CA ASP A 146 -14.48 -5.22 11.49
C ASP A 146 -15.02 -6.65 11.64
N GLU A 147 -15.79 -6.87 12.69
CA GLU A 147 -16.41 -8.18 12.99
C GLU A 147 -17.42 -8.64 11.92
N GLN A 148 -17.95 -7.72 11.13
CA GLN A 148 -18.94 -7.99 10.08
C GLN A 148 -18.31 -8.17 8.69
N THR A 149 -16.99 -8.03 8.60
CA THR A 149 -16.29 -8.17 7.31
C THR A 149 -16.36 -9.61 6.83
N GLY A 150 -17.07 -9.84 5.71
CA GLY A 150 -17.16 -11.16 5.06
C GLY A 150 -16.03 -11.36 4.05
N ILE A 151 -15.46 -12.56 4.02
CA ILE A 151 -14.36 -12.92 3.13
C ILE A 151 -14.81 -12.90 1.65
N GLU A 152 -16.05 -13.29 1.36
CA GLU A 152 -16.61 -13.27 0.00
C GLU A 152 -16.72 -11.84 -0.54
N GLY A 153 -17.19 -10.92 0.31
CA GLY A 153 -17.26 -9.51 -0.05
C GLY A 153 -15.88 -8.88 -0.27
N LEU A 154 -14.87 -9.30 0.50
CA LEU A 154 -13.51 -8.89 0.29
C LEU A 154 -12.96 -9.40 -1.04
N ASN A 155 -13.15 -10.71 -1.33
CA ASN A 155 -12.69 -11.33 -2.57
C ASN A 155 -13.30 -10.63 -3.80
N THR A 156 -14.61 -10.43 -3.82
CA THR A 156 -15.30 -9.73 -4.92
C THR A 156 -14.74 -8.32 -5.16
N ARG A 157 -14.46 -7.58 -4.09
CA ARG A 157 -13.89 -6.22 -4.20
C ARG A 157 -12.46 -6.23 -4.73
N ILE A 158 -11.65 -7.21 -4.33
CA ILE A 158 -10.28 -7.37 -4.82
C ILE A 158 -10.27 -7.80 -6.28
N GLU A 159 -11.13 -8.73 -6.68
CA GLU A 159 -11.31 -9.13 -8.08
C GLU A 159 -11.68 -7.93 -8.96
N ALA A 160 -12.70 -7.17 -8.58
CA ALA A 160 -13.11 -5.97 -9.31
C ALA A 160 -11.98 -4.92 -9.39
N PHE A 161 -11.19 -4.80 -8.33
CA PHE A 161 -10.04 -3.89 -8.32
C PHE A 161 -8.91 -4.40 -9.26
N TYR A 162 -8.64 -5.70 -9.26
CA TYR A 162 -7.69 -6.33 -10.18
C TYR A 162 -8.09 -6.10 -11.63
N ASP A 163 -9.35 -6.33 -12.00
CA ASP A 163 -9.86 -6.12 -13.36
C ASP A 163 -9.73 -4.66 -13.80
N LEU A 164 -10.04 -3.72 -12.90
CA LEU A 164 -9.84 -2.29 -13.15
C LEU A 164 -8.37 -1.96 -13.45
N LEU A 165 -7.42 -2.53 -12.69
CA LEU A 165 -6.00 -2.31 -12.89
C LEU A 165 -5.51 -2.89 -14.21
N LYS A 166 -5.96 -4.09 -14.54
CA LYS A 166 -5.64 -4.80 -15.78
C LYS A 166 -6.13 -4.00 -17.00
N PHE A 167 -7.41 -3.65 -17.01
CA PHE A 167 -8.00 -2.81 -18.05
C PHE A 167 -7.21 -1.50 -18.26
N LYS A 168 -6.87 -0.82 -17.17
CA LYS A 168 -6.13 0.44 -17.23
C LYS A 168 -4.69 0.27 -17.71
N LYS A 169 -4.06 -0.86 -17.48
CA LYS A 169 -2.73 -1.18 -18.00
C LYS A 169 -2.80 -1.43 -19.50
N GLU A 170 -3.76 -2.23 -19.96
CA GLU A 170 -4.01 -2.53 -21.36
C GLU A 170 -4.34 -1.26 -22.18
N ASP A 171 -5.17 -0.36 -21.64
CA ASP A 171 -5.48 0.94 -22.28
C ASP A 171 -4.23 1.82 -22.44
N LYS A 172 -3.32 1.81 -21.47
CA LYS A 172 -2.04 2.55 -21.57
C LYS A 172 -1.10 1.97 -22.60
N ASP A 173 -1.08 0.65 -22.74
CA ASP A 173 -0.19 -0.07 -23.67
C ASP A 173 -0.74 -0.05 -25.11
N GLY A 174 -1.89 0.63 -25.35
CA GLY A 174 -2.51 0.78 -26.65
C GLY A 174 -3.08 -0.51 -27.24
N SER A 175 -3.24 -1.55 -26.42
CA SER A 175 -3.74 -2.85 -26.85
C SER A 175 -5.27 -2.90 -27.01
N ILE A 176 -5.99 -1.88 -26.51
CA ILE A 176 -7.43 -1.73 -26.72
C ILE A 176 -7.63 -0.89 -27.97
N SER A 177 -7.78 -1.58 -29.10
CA SER A 177 -8.32 -0.97 -30.33
C SER A 177 -9.73 -0.44 -30.03
N ARG A 178 -9.93 0.86 -30.17
CA ARG A 178 -11.27 1.46 -30.11
C ARG A 178 -12.04 0.98 -31.35
N ASN A 179 -12.83 -0.07 -31.18
CA ASN A 179 -13.89 -0.39 -32.11
C ASN A 179 -15.14 0.43 -31.78
#